data_dcfa1343c94de7c1a0f56bd79a614efd
#
_entry.id   dcfa1343c94de7c1a0f56bd79a614efd
#
_cell.length_a   1.000
_cell.length_b   1.000
_cell.length_c   1.000
_cell.angle_alpha   90.00
_cell.angle_beta   90.00
_cell.angle_gamma   90.00
#
_symmetry.space_group_name_H-M   'P 1'
#
loop_
_entity.id
_entity.type
_entity.pdbx_description
1 polymer ?
#
loop_
_entity_poly.entity_id
_entity_poly.type
_entity_poly.pdbx_seq_one_letter_code
_entity_poly.pdbx_strand_id
1 'polypeptide(L)'
;MTMFTRRTLVKGATSLATTGALAGPALLEWSKAWAQAAPWKPEKGAQLGLLRWKYFVQSEDDSFMALIDAFTKATGVKVNVTRESFEDIPPKASVAANTNAGPDLFWGLFSLPHLFPQKCMDVTDVADYLGKKYGGWVPTAVAYGKSGNKWIAIPVCFGGNMLNYRISALKRAGFSKFPATTDEFLEYAKATKRNNTPGGMALGHATGDGNTWVHWCLWRSAAISSTRTTR
;
A
#
# COMPACT_ATOMS: atom_id res chain seq x y z
N MET A 1 -10.02 25.82 8.26
CA MET A 1 -10.13 24.50 7.57
C MET A 1 -10.31 24.80 6.09
N THR A 2 -9.18 24.85 5.38
CA THR A 2 -9.13 25.30 3.98
C THR A 2 -9.44 24.10 3.07
N MET A 3 -10.61 24.10 2.42
CA MET A 3 -10.99 23.08 1.45
C MET A 3 -10.07 23.14 0.22
N PHE A 4 -9.33 22.06 -0.03
CA PHE A 4 -8.60 21.87 -1.27
C PHE A 4 -9.59 21.65 -2.42
N THR A 5 -9.64 22.55 -3.38
CA THR A 5 -10.50 22.40 -4.55
C THR A 5 -9.86 21.51 -5.60
N ARG A 6 -10.68 20.81 -6.42
CA ARG A 6 -10.21 19.96 -7.54
C ARG A 6 -9.23 20.66 -8.49
N ARG A 7 -9.31 21.98 -8.62
CA ARG A 7 -8.39 22.79 -9.43
C ARG A 7 -6.97 22.87 -8.84
N THR A 8 -6.84 22.81 -7.53
CA THR A 8 -5.52 22.84 -6.84
C THR A 8 -4.82 21.48 -6.99
N LEU A 9 -5.58 20.37 -6.97
CA LEU A 9 -5.04 19.04 -7.21
C LEU A 9 -4.58 18.82 -8.67
N VAL A 10 -5.34 19.33 -9.65
CA VAL A 10 -4.98 19.22 -11.08
C VAL A 10 -3.79 20.09 -11.43
N LYS A 11 -3.64 21.27 -10.83
CA LYS A 11 -2.46 22.12 -11.03
C LYS A 11 -1.19 21.53 -10.41
N GLY A 12 -1.33 20.78 -9.30
CA GLY A 12 -0.23 20.01 -8.71
C GLY A 12 0.20 18.82 -9.56
N ALA A 13 -0.75 18.14 -10.21
CA ALA A 13 -0.47 16.96 -11.04
C ALA A 13 0.12 17.32 -12.42
N THR A 14 -0.26 18.47 -13.00
CA THR A 14 0.32 18.92 -14.27
C THR A 14 1.75 19.42 -14.14
N SER A 15 2.16 19.92 -12.98
CA SER A 15 3.57 20.28 -12.74
C SER A 15 4.48 19.07 -12.52
N LEU A 16 3.93 17.90 -12.19
CA LEU A 16 4.68 16.65 -12.05
C LEU A 16 4.91 15.92 -13.39
N ALA A 17 4.06 16.16 -14.40
CA ALA A 17 4.16 15.47 -15.69
C ALA A 17 5.24 16.06 -16.63
N THR A 18 5.71 17.30 -16.39
CA THR A 18 6.79 17.93 -17.17
C THR A 18 8.17 17.82 -16.53
N THR A 19 8.31 17.14 -15.38
CA THR A 19 9.53 17.14 -14.56
C THR A 19 10.24 15.78 -14.49
N GLY A 20 9.98 14.85 -15.41
CA GLY A 20 10.74 13.59 -15.45
C GLY A 20 12.27 13.79 -15.52
N ALA A 21 12.75 14.91 -16.08
CA ALA A 21 14.17 15.24 -16.15
C ALA A 21 14.70 16.03 -14.93
N LEU A 22 13.81 16.66 -14.14
CA LEU A 22 14.17 17.50 -12.97
C LEU A 22 13.98 16.76 -11.62
N ALA A 23 13.33 15.59 -11.62
CA ALA A 23 13.11 14.83 -10.40
C ALA A 23 14.40 14.26 -9.78
N GLY A 24 15.39 13.92 -10.61
CA GLY A 24 16.65 13.35 -10.15
C GLY A 24 17.43 14.24 -9.16
N PRO A 25 17.70 15.52 -9.48
CA PRO A 25 18.38 16.41 -8.54
C PRO A 25 17.58 16.67 -7.26
N ALA A 26 16.27 16.88 -7.39
CA ALA A 26 15.40 17.13 -6.24
C ALA A 26 15.30 15.91 -5.30
N LEU A 27 15.22 14.70 -5.84
CA LEU A 27 15.23 13.45 -5.06
C LEU A 27 16.57 13.26 -4.36
N LEU A 28 17.68 13.60 -5.02
CA LEU A 28 19.01 13.50 -4.43
C LEU A 28 19.19 14.49 -3.28
N GLU A 29 18.78 15.74 -3.44
CA GLU A 29 18.84 16.73 -2.36
C GLU A 29 17.91 16.37 -1.19
N TRP A 30 16.72 15.87 -1.49
CA TRP A 30 15.81 15.41 -0.46
C TRP A 30 16.38 14.19 0.31
N SER A 31 16.98 13.22 -0.38
CA SER A 31 17.58 12.05 0.25
C SER A 31 18.82 12.39 1.07
N LYS A 32 19.64 13.35 0.61
CA LYS A 32 20.77 13.88 1.39
C LYS A 32 20.29 14.58 2.66
N ALA A 33 19.31 15.49 2.53
CA ALA A 33 18.75 16.19 3.66
C ALA A 33 18.13 15.23 4.68
N TRP A 34 17.48 14.16 4.20
CA TRP A 34 16.92 13.13 5.06
C TRP A 34 18.02 12.31 5.75
N ALA A 35 19.05 11.88 5.03
CA ALA A 35 20.16 11.12 5.58
C ALA A 35 20.96 11.91 6.63
N GLN A 36 21.05 13.25 6.47
CA GLN A 36 21.67 14.12 7.46
C GLN A 36 20.78 14.37 8.69
N ALA A 37 19.46 14.39 8.52
CA ALA A 37 18.51 14.66 9.58
C ALA A 37 18.08 13.40 10.36
N ALA A 38 18.34 12.22 9.84
CA ALA A 38 18.04 10.97 10.53
C ALA A 38 18.98 10.75 11.72
N PRO A 39 18.49 10.22 12.85
CA PRO A 39 19.33 9.96 14.01
C PRO A 39 20.31 8.80 13.81
N TRP A 40 20.11 8.00 12.77
CA TRP A 40 20.99 6.86 12.43
C TRP A 40 21.95 7.22 11.32
N LYS A 41 23.18 6.75 11.44
CA LYS A 41 24.17 6.88 10.37
C LYS A 41 24.29 5.55 9.66
N PRO A 42 24.21 5.53 8.32
CA PRO A 42 24.45 4.32 7.57
C PRO A 42 25.86 3.78 7.80
N GLU A 43 26.00 2.48 7.93
CA GLU A 43 27.31 1.82 7.98
C GLU A 43 27.96 1.92 6.59
N LYS A 44 29.19 2.39 6.55
CA LYS A 44 29.92 2.59 5.29
C LYS A 44 30.16 1.26 4.58
N GLY A 45 29.71 1.16 3.33
CA GLY A 45 29.86 -0.03 2.51
C GLY A 45 28.81 -1.11 2.77
N ALA A 46 27.81 -0.83 3.61
CA ALA A 46 26.70 -1.76 3.83
C ALA A 46 25.96 -2.08 2.52
N GLN A 47 25.48 -3.31 2.44
CA GLN A 47 24.64 -3.78 1.35
C GLN A 47 23.35 -4.35 1.92
N LEU A 48 22.25 -4.04 1.26
CA LEU A 48 20.90 -4.52 1.64
C LEU A 48 20.27 -5.25 0.47
N GLY A 49 19.66 -6.40 0.74
CA GLY A 49 18.76 -7.09 -0.16
C GLY A 49 17.32 -6.66 0.13
N LEU A 50 16.64 -6.13 -0.88
CA LEU A 50 15.23 -5.80 -0.81
C LEU A 50 14.44 -6.65 -1.79
N LEU A 51 13.44 -7.39 -1.29
CA LEU A 51 12.48 -8.09 -2.12
C LEU A 51 11.16 -7.33 -2.13
N ARG A 52 10.69 -6.98 -3.32
CA ARG A 52 9.40 -6.33 -3.56
C ARG A 52 8.65 -7.00 -4.70
N TRP A 53 7.33 -6.78 -4.77
CA TRP A 53 6.56 -7.19 -5.93
C TRP A 53 6.76 -6.21 -7.09
N LYS A 54 6.71 -6.74 -8.32
CA LYS A 54 6.77 -5.96 -9.55
C LYS A 54 5.43 -5.25 -9.74
N TYR A 55 5.46 -3.93 -9.87
CA TYR A 55 4.24 -3.15 -10.09
C TYR A 55 3.67 -3.33 -11.50
N PHE A 56 2.40 -2.98 -11.64
CA PHE A 56 1.67 -3.12 -12.90
C PHE A 56 2.05 -2.04 -13.93
N VAL A 57 2.65 -0.94 -13.48
CA VAL A 57 3.00 0.21 -14.30
C VAL A 57 4.51 0.43 -14.28
N GLN A 58 5.15 0.38 -15.45
CA GLN A 58 6.60 0.50 -15.58
C GLN A 58 7.15 1.80 -14.97
N SER A 59 6.45 2.92 -15.17
CA SER A 59 6.89 4.23 -14.64
C SER A 59 6.97 4.28 -13.10
N GLU A 60 6.19 3.47 -12.40
CA GLU A 60 6.29 3.36 -10.94
C GLU A 60 7.58 2.63 -10.54
N ASP A 61 7.90 1.55 -11.26
CA ASP A 61 9.12 0.78 -11.03
C ASP A 61 10.37 1.64 -11.31
N ASP A 62 10.35 2.42 -12.39
CA ASP A 62 11.43 3.36 -12.74
C ASP A 62 11.59 4.45 -11.66
N SER A 63 10.49 4.98 -11.15
CA SER A 63 10.49 5.97 -10.07
C SER A 63 11.06 5.39 -8.77
N PHE A 64 10.72 4.15 -8.45
CA PHE A 64 11.27 3.48 -7.28
C PHE A 64 12.77 3.23 -7.43
N MET A 65 13.24 2.79 -8.59
CA MET A 65 14.66 2.59 -8.83
C MET A 65 15.43 3.92 -8.78
N ALA A 66 14.87 5.02 -9.28
CA ALA A 66 15.47 6.34 -9.13
C ALA A 66 15.60 6.76 -7.66
N LEU A 67 14.63 6.39 -6.81
CA LEU A 67 14.69 6.63 -5.37
C LEU A 67 15.81 5.79 -4.71
N ILE A 68 15.96 4.52 -5.08
CA ILE A 68 17.05 3.64 -4.61
C ILE A 68 18.41 4.21 -5.01
N ASP A 69 18.56 4.67 -6.26
CA ASP A 69 19.81 5.30 -6.72
C ASP A 69 20.14 6.57 -5.94
N ALA A 70 19.13 7.42 -5.68
CA ALA A 70 19.31 8.62 -4.88
C ALA A 70 19.72 8.28 -3.43
N PHE A 71 19.09 7.27 -2.83
CA PHE A 71 19.46 6.78 -1.51
C PHE A 71 20.90 6.26 -1.48
N THR A 72 21.28 5.44 -2.44
CA THR A 72 22.66 4.90 -2.55
C THR A 72 23.68 6.03 -2.69
N LYS A 73 23.40 7.02 -3.54
CA LYS A 73 24.29 8.20 -3.70
C LYS A 73 24.42 9.03 -2.42
N ALA A 74 23.33 9.14 -1.67
CA ALA A 74 23.31 9.95 -0.44
C ALA A 74 23.98 9.25 0.75
N THR A 75 23.91 7.93 0.83
CA THR A 75 24.30 7.16 2.01
C THR A 75 25.52 6.28 1.80
N GLY A 76 25.85 5.93 0.56
CA GLY A 76 26.87 4.93 0.23
C GLY A 76 26.43 3.48 0.45
N VAL A 77 25.18 3.26 0.88
CA VAL A 77 24.60 1.92 1.07
C VAL A 77 24.07 1.40 -0.26
N LYS A 78 24.51 0.22 -0.67
CA LYS A 78 24.03 -0.46 -1.87
C LYS A 78 22.75 -1.24 -1.57
N VAL A 79 21.68 -1.00 -2.34
CA VAL A 79 20.43 -1.76 -2.22
C VAL A 79 20.23 -2.63 -3.46
N ASN A 80 20.23 -3.94 -3.26
CA ASN A 80 19.96 -4.93 -4.31
C ASN A 80 18.47 -5.24 -4.30
N VAL A 81 17.74 -4.78 -5.33
CA VAL A 81 16.28 -4.94 -5.43
C VAL A 81 15.95 -6.16 -6.26
N THR A 82 15.31 -7.15 -5.65
CA THR A 82 14.69 -8.29 -6.32
C THR A 82 13.21 -8.03 -6.50
N ARG A 83 12.69 -8.26 -7.71
CA ARG A 83 11.28 -8.03 -8.08
C ARG A 83 10.63 -9.35 -8.45
N GLU A 84 9.52 -9.66 -7.79
CA GLU A 84 8.79 -10.90 -7.96
C GLU A 84 7.32 -10.64 -8.30
N SER A 85 6.56 -11.67 -8.61
CA SER A 85 5.11 -11.52 -8.71
C SER A 85 4.51 -11.23 -7.33
N PHE A 86 3.34 -10.62 -7.32
CA PHE A 86 2.64 -10.31 -6.07
C PHE A 86 2.36 -11.58 -5.24
N GLU A 87 2.06 -12.68 -5.90
CA GLU A 87 1.76 -13.98 -5.31
C GLU A 87 3.00 -14.66 -4.72
N ASP A 88 4.20 -14.35 -5.21
CA ASP A 88 5.44 -14.98 -4.75
C ASP A 88 6.00 -14.35 -3.46
N ILE A 89 5.53 -13.16 -3.08
CA ILE A 89 6.03 -12.48 -1.87
C ILE A 89 5.76 -13.30 -0.59
N PRO A 90 4.53 -13.77 -0.31
CA PRO A 90 4.28 -14.53 0.91
C PRO A 90 5.06 -15.84 1.02
N PRO A 91 5.12 -16.71 -0.02
CA PRO A 91 5.90 -17.94 0.07
C PRO A 91 7.41 -17.67 0.23
N LYS A 92 7.98 -16.69 -0.45
CA LYS A 92 9.38 -16.33 -0.29
C LYS A 92 9.70 -15.77 1.11
N ALA A 93 8.81 -14.96 1.66
CA ALA A 93 8.94 -14.50 3.05
C ALA A 93 8.87 -15.67 4.05
N SER A 94 7.97 -16.64 3.80
CA SER A 94 7.88 -17.85 4.61
C SER A 94 9.18 -18.67 4.58
N VAL A 95 9.76 -18.86 3.40
CA VAL A 95 11.05 -19.56 3.27
C VAL A 95 12.13 -18.82 4.04
N ALA A 96 12.27 -17.51 3.85
CA ALA A 96 13.27 -16.71 4.53
C ALA A 96 13.11 -16.76 6.06
N ALA A 97 11.88 -16.66 6.57
CA ALA A 97 11.59 -16.74 7.99
C ALA A 97 11.96 -18.10 8.61
N ASN A 98 11.76 -19.20 7.87
CA ASN A 98 12.06 -20.55 8.35
C ASN A 98 13.53 -20.94 8.22
N THR A 99 14.20 -20.45 7.19
CA THR A 99 15.62 -20.77 6.94
C THR A 99 16.60 -19.76 7.54
N ASN A 100 16.12 -18.61 8.01
CA ASN A 100 16.92 -17.45 8.39
C ASN A 100 17.89 -17.01 7.27
N ALA A 101 17.49 -17.20 6.02
CA ALA A 101 18.26 -16.82 4.84
C ALA A 101 17.34 -16.15 3.82
N GLY A 102 17.81 -15.07 3.19
CA GLY A 102 17.01 -14.33 2.21
C GLY A 102 17.34 -12.86 2.20
N PRO A 103 16.49 -12.02 1.61
CA PRO A 103 16.66 -10.58 1.63
C PRO A 103 16.47 -10.00 3.03
N ASP A 104 17.18 -8.90 3.30
CA ASP A 104 17.12 -8.19 4.58
C ASP A 104 15.80 -7.48 4.78
N LEU A 105 15.20 -7.02 3.69
CA LEU A 105 13.96 -6.25 3.68
C LEU A 105 12.93 -6.90 2.73
N PHE A 106 11.71 -6.99 3.22
CA PHE A 106 10.55 -7.41 2.42
C PHE A 106 9.55 -6.27 2.31
N TRP A 107 9.15 -5.95 1.09
CA TRP A 107 7.95 -5.16 0.86
C TRP A 107 6.74 -6.07 1.02
N GLY A 108 6.36 -6.25 2.28
CA GLY A 108 5.32 -7.19 2.67
C GLY A 108 3.92 -6.73 2.29
N LEU A 109 3.01 -7.68 2.22
CA LEU A 109 1.61 -7.47 1.87
C LEU A 109 0.73 -7.76 3.08
N PHE A 110 -0.28 -6.91 3.29
CA PHE A 110 -1.30 -7.11 4.32
C PHE A 110 -0.71 -7.45 5.70
N SER A 111 -1.11 -8.57 6.28
CA SER A 111 -0.68 -9.05 7.59
C SER A 111 0.58 -9.91 7.56
N LEU A 112 1.34 -9.91 6.47
CA LEU A 112 2.53 -10.78 6.32
C LEU A 112 3.50 -10.72 7.53
N PRO A 113 3.85 -9.56 8.12
CA PRO A 113 4.73 -9.52 9.28
C PRO A 113 4.16 -10.28 10.49
N HIS A 114 2.83 -10.32 10.64
CA HIS A 114 2.16 -11.01 11.74
C HIS A 114 2.16 -12.53 11.61
N LEU A 115 2.53 -13.10 10.47
CA LEU A 115 2.74 -14.54 10.32
C LEU A 115 4.05 -14.99 10.97
N PHE A 116 5.03 -14.07 11.07
CA PHE A 116 6.37 -14.37 11.57
C PHE A 116 6.89 -13.28 12.53
N PRO A 117 6.13 -12.85 13.55
CA PRO A 117 6.48 -11.68 14.34
C PRO A 117 7.81 -11.83 15.10
N GLN A 118 8.21 -13.08 15.44
CA GLN A 118 9.48 -13.37 16.12
C GLN A 118 10.69 -13.31 15.17
N LYS A 119 10.45 -13.27 13.87
CA LYS A 119 11.50 -13.16 12.84
C LYS A 119 11.68 -11.73 12.33
N CYS A 120 10.76 -10.85 12.69
CA CYS A 120 10.86 -9.45 12.35
C CYS A 120 11.72 -8.71 13.38
N MET A 121 12.58 -7.81 12.90
CA MET A 121 13.32 -6.89 13.78
C MET A 121 12.35 -5.95 14.51
N ASP A 122 12.74 -5.53 15.71
CA ASP A 122 12.10 -4.43 16.40
C ASP A 122 12.52 -3.13 15.72
N VAL A 123 11.57 -2.45 15.09
CA VAL A 123 11.75 -1.17 14.39
C VAL A 123 10.99 -0.04 15.07
N THR A 124 10.75 -0.18 16.38
CA THR A 124 9.97 0.79 17.17
C THR A 124 10.59 2.18 17.14
N ASP A 125 11.90 2.29 17.25
CA ASP A 125 12.63 3.55 17.18
C ASP A 125 12.41 4.27 15.84
N VAL A 126 12.45 3.54 14.73
CA VAL A 126 12.20 4.07 13.38
C VAL A 126 10.74 4.53 13.25
N ALA A 127 9.80 3.71 13.70
CA ALA A 127 8.38 4.02 13.65
C ALA A 127 8.03 5.24 14.50
N ASP A 128 8.60 5.34 15.70
CA ASP A 128 8.37 6.47 16.60
C ASP A 128 8.99 7.77 16.04
N TYR A 129 10.19 7.69 15.47
CA TYR A 129 10.79 8.82 14.77
C TYR A 129 9.92 9.33 13.62
N LEU A 130 9.47 8.42 12.74
CA LEU A 130 8.63 8.76 11.60
C LEU A 130 7.27 9.29 12.06
N GLY A 131 6.65 8.64 13.04
CA GLY A 131 5.40 9.09 13.63
C GLY A 131 5.50 10.50 14.20
N LYS A 132 6.53 10.78 14.98
CA LYS A 132 6.79 12.12 15.54
C LYS A 132 7.02 13.16 14.43
N LYS A 133 7.76 12.80 13.40
CA LYS A 133 8.12 13.72 12.30
C LYS A 133 6.94 14.05 11.40
N TYR A 134 6.03 13.10 11.17
CA TYR A 134 4.95 13.24 10.19
C TYR A 134 3.54 13.29 10.78
N GLY A 135 3.41 13.48 12.08
CA GLY A 135 2.12 13.72 12.72
C GLY A 135 1.36 12.46 13.14
N GLY A 136 2.07 11.35 13.29
CA GLY A 136 1.52 10.09 13.83
C GLY A 136 1.16 9.06 12.75
N TRP A 137 0.62 7.96 13.22
CA TRP A 137 0.19 6.83 12.41
C TRP A 137 -1.32 6.69 12.46
N VAL A 138 -1.96 6.43 11.31
CA VAL A 138 -3.38 6.08 11.29
C VAL A 138 -3.62 4.72 11.97
N PRO A 139 -4.79 4.48 12.58
CA PRO A 139 -5.05 3.25 13.34
C PRO A 139 -4.80 1.96 12.55
N THR A 140 -5.15 1.94 11.27
CA THR A 140 -4.89 0.79 10.37
C THR A 140 -3.40 0.52 10.22
N ALA A 141 -2.56 1.55 10.07
CA ALA A 141 -1.11 1.40 9.99
C ALA A 141 -0.54 0.81 11.29
N VAL A 142 -1.04 1.26 12.45
CA VAL A 142 -0.66 0.69 13.75
C VAL A 142 -1.03 -0.78 13.83
N ALA A 143 -2.24 -1.15 13.42
CA ALA A 143 -2.72 -2.53 13.46
C ALA A 143 -1.86 -3.48 12.59
N TYR A 144 -1.39 -3.02 11.43
CA TYR A 144 -0.53 -3.83 10.56
C TYR A 144 0.96 -3.77 10.93
N GLY A 145 1.40 -2.71 11.58
CA GLY A 145 2.82 -2.51 11.90
C GLY A 145 3.24 -3.04 13.26
N LYS A 146 2.29 -3.17 14.23
CA LYS A 146 2.61 -3.55 15.62
C LYS A 146 2.20 -4.98 15.95
N SER A 147 3.05 -5.65 16.75
CA SER A 147 2.73 -6.90 17.45
C SER A 147 3.03 -6.69 18.93
N GLY A 148 1.99 -6.65 19.76
CA GLY A 148 2.11 -6.23 21.15
C GLY A 148 2.64 -4.79 21.24
N ASN A 149 3.72 -4.60 21.96
CA ASN A 149 4.33 -3.27 22.16
C ASN A 149 5.41 -2.92 21.12
N LYS A 150 5.74 -3.82 20.20
CA LYS A 150 6.82 -3.65 19.22
C LYS A 150 6.28 -3.31 17.85
N TRP A 151 6.94 -2.41 17.15
CA TRP A 151 6.78 -2.29 15.71
C TRP A 151 7.64 -3.36 15.02
N ILE A 152 6.98 -4.21 14.25
CA ILE A 152 7.59 -5.32 13.48
C ILE A 152 7.64 -5.02 11.99
N ALA A 153 7.06 -3.91 11.56
CA ALA A 153 7.12 -3.40 10.20
C ALA A 153 6.84 -1.90 10.17
N ILE A 154 7.34 -1.23 9.16
CA ILE A 154 7.02 0.17 8.85
C ILE A 154 5.96 0.18 7.74
N PRO A 155 4.74 0.63 8.03
CA PRO A 155 3.70 0.76 7.01
C PRO A 155 4.06 1.83 5.98
N VAL A 156 4.06 1.47 4.70
CA VAL A 156 4.43 2.37 3.60
C VAL A 156 3.21 2.99 2.96
N CYS A 157 2.19 2.18 2.69
CA CYS A 157 0.93 2.61 2.13
C CYS A 157 -0.18 1.62 2.49
N PHE A 158 -1.39 2.06 2.44
CA PHE A 158 -2.55 1.19 2.42
C PHE A 158 -3.59 1.74 1.44
N GLY A 159 -4.34 0.84 0.84
CA GLY A 159 -5.47 1.16 -0.01
C GLY A 159 -6.74 0.51 0.53
N GLY A 160 -7.85 1.21 0.44
CA GLY A 160 -9.15 0.62 0.73
C GLY A 160 -9.66 -0.16 -0.48
N ASN A 161 -10.40 -1.23 -0.21
CA ASN A 161 -11.18 -1.90 -1.24
C ASN A 161 -12.41 -1.07 -1.55
N MET A 162 -12.37 -0.33 -2.65
CA MET A 162 -13.43 0.59 -3.05
C MET A 162 -14.08 0.13 -4.34
N LEU A 163 -15.40 0.26 -4.39
CA LEU A 163 -16.13 0.08 -5.63
C LEU A 163 -15.98 1.34 -6.49
N ASN A 164 -15.44 1.14 -7.69
CA ASN A 164 -15.33 2.20 -8.68
C ASN A 164 -16.52 2.12 -9.64
N TYR A 165 -17.20 3.25 -9.87
CA TYR A 165 -18.32 3.31 -10.79
C TYR A 165 -18.27 4.58 -11.65
N ARG A 166 -18.83 4.47 -12.85
CA ARG A 166 -19.02 5.63 -13.72
C ARG A 166 -20.35 6.29 -13.40
N ILE A 167 -20.34 7.57 -13.03
CA ILE A 167 -21.56 8.36 -12.76
C ILE A 167 -22.52 8.34 -13.95
N SER A 168 -21.99 8.40 -15.19
CA SER A 168 -22.82 8.32 -16.39
C SER A 168 -23.51 6.96 -16.56
N ALA A 169 -22.86 5.86 -16.22
CA ALA A 169 -23.45 4.52 -16.24
C ALA A 169 -24.51 4.37 -15.15
N LEU A 170 -24.26 4.91 -13.96
CA LEU A 170 -25.20 4.95 -12.86
C LEU A 170 -26.51 5.65 -13.28
N LYS A 171 -26.39 6.84 -13.84
CA LYS A 171 -27.54 7.62 -14.32
C LYS A 171 -28.31 6.91 -15.44
N ARG A 172 -27.61 6.30 -16.41
CA ARG A 172 -28.26 5.49 -17.47
C ARG A 172 -28.99 4.27 -16.91
N ALA A 173 -28.52 3.72 -15.79
CA ALA A 173 -29.18 2.63 -15.09
C ALA A 173 -30.41 3.08 -14.27
N GLY A 174 -30.74 4.37 -14.25
CA GLY A 174 -31.88 4.92 -13.52
C GLY A 174 -31.60 5.27 -12.05
N PHE A 175 -30.34 5.31 -11.64
CA PHE A 175 -29.96 5.61 -10.26
C PHE A 175 -29.40 7.03 -10.14
N SER A 176 -29.86 7.77 -9.12
CA SER A 176 -29.35 9.12 -8.80
C SER A 176 -28.15 9.08 -7.87
N LYS A 177 -28.01 8.04 -7.06
CA LYS A 177 -26.92 7.80 -6.12
C LYS A 177 -26.48 6.33 -6.17
N PHE A 178 -25.25 6.08 -5.74
CA PHE A 178 -24.75 4.71 -5.63
C PHE A 178 -25.54 3.92 -4.57
N PRO A 179 -25.88 2.64 -4.83
CA PRO A 179 -26.61 1.79 -3.90
C PRO A 179 -26.00 1.74 -2.50
N ALA A 180 -26.83 1.83 -1.49
CA ALA A 180 -26.41 1.76 -0.08
C ALA A 180 -26.60 0.34 0.52
N THR A 181 -27.46 -0.47 -0.09
CA THR A 181 -27.72 -1.84 0.36
C THR A 181 -27.33 -2.86 -0.70
N THR A 182 -27.20 -4.12 -0.31
CA THR A 182 -26.92 -5.22 -1.23
C THR A 182 -28.04 -5.45 -2.23
N ASP A 183 -29.29 -5.26 -1.81
CA ASP A 183 -30.45 -5.43 -2.70
C ASP A 183 -30.50 -4.33 -3.76
N GLU A 184 -30.30 -3.07 -3.36
CA GLU A 184 -30.16 -1.97 -4.31
C GLU A 184 -28.97 -2.19 -5.26
N PHE A 185 -27.86 -2.73 -4.75
CA PHE A 185 -26.68 -3.03 -5.58
C PHE A 185 -26.98 -4.13 -6.59
N LEU A 186 -27.73 -5.16 -6.21
CA LEU A 186 -28.17 -6.20 -7.14
C LEU A 186 -29.05 -5.63 -8.25
N GLU A 187 -30.01 -4.75 -7.91
CA GLU A 187 -30.87 -4.10 -8.91
C GLU A 187 -30.07 -3.17 -9.82
N TYR A 188 -29.10 -2.45 -9.28
CA TYR A 188 -28.14 -1.67 -10.08
C TYR A 188 -27.34 -2.54 -11.04
N ALA A 189 -26.80 -3.67 -10.57
CA ALA A 189 -26.06 -4.61 -11.41
C ALA A 189 -26.92 -5.20 -12.54
N LYS A 190 -28.19 -5.54 -12.26
CA LYS A 190 -29.18 -5.97 -13.28
C LYS A 190 -29.44 -4.85 -14.30
N ALA A 191 -29.60 -3.61 -13.84
CA ALA A 191 -29.87 -2.48 -14.71
C ALA A 191 -28.66 -2.15 -15.62
N THR A 192 -27.46 -2.17 -15.09
CA THR A 192 -26.23 -1.97 -15.90
C THR A 192 -26.07 -3.06 -16.95
N LYS A 193 -26.37 -4.32 -16.61
CA LYS A 193 -26.38 -5.44 -17.58
C LYS A 193 -27.39 -5.22 -18.70
N ARG A 194 -28.64 -4.80 -18.38
CA ARG A 194 -29.65 -4.46 -19.40
C ARG A 194 -29.19 -3.34 -20.32
N ASN A 195 -28.40 -2.40 -19.83
CA ASN A 195 -27.84 -1.30 -20.61
C ASN A 195 -26.53 -1.65 -21.35
N ASN A 196 -26.19 -2.92 -21.45
CA ASN A 196 -24.99 -3.43 -22.10
C ASN A 196 -23.68 -2.83 -21.51
N THR A 197 -23.69 -2.50 -20.21
CA THR A 197 -22.55 -2.02 -19.45
C THR A 197 -22.45 -2.78 -18.11
N PRO A 198 -22.29 -4.12 -18.16
CA PRO A 198 -22.32 -4.94 -16.95
C PRO A 198 -21.18 -4.54 -16.01
N GLY A 199 -21.45 -4.60 -14.71
CA GLY A 199 -20.40 -4.57 -13.70
C GLY A 199 -19.57 -5.85 -13.74
N GLY A 200 -18.31 -5.74 -13.31
CA GLY A 200 -17.40 -6.87 -13.14
C GLY A 200 -16.92 -6.94 -11.71
N MET A 201 -16.62 -8.16 -11.26
CA MET A 201 -15.97 -8.44 -9.98
C MET A 201 -14.89 -9.50 -10.23
N ALA A 202 -13.69 -9.24 -9.74
CA ALA A 202 -12.62 -10.23 -9.78
C ALA A 202 -12.85 -11.27 -8.68
N LEU A 203 -13.23 -12.48 -9.09
CA LEU A 203 -13.47 -13.64 -8.21
C LEU A 203 -12.36 -14.69 -8.32
N GLY A 204 -11.17 -14.26 -8.75
CA GLY A 204 -10.03 -15.12 -8.96
C GLY A 204 -9.41 -15.63 -7.64
N HIS A 205 -8.42 -16.54 -7.80
CA HIS A 205 -7.65 -17.10 -6.68
C HIS A 205 -6.40 -16.27 -6.34
N ALA A 206 -6.09 -15.24 -7.13
CA ALA A 206 -4.99 -14.33 -6.85
C ALA A 206 -5.16 -13.70 -5.46
N THR A 207 -4.07 -13.49 -4.76
CA THR A 207 -4.06 -12.95 -3.40
C THR A 207 -4.85 -11.64 -3.29
N GLY A 208 -4.73 -10.76 -4.28
CA GLY A 208 -5.47 -9.50 -4.34
C GLY A 208 -6.98 -9.70 -4.50
N ASP A 209 -7.38 -10.56 -5.45
CA ASP A 209 -8.78 -10.82 -5.76
C ASP A 209 -9.49 -11.51 -4.60
N GLY A 210 -8.92 -12.63 -4.10
CA GLY A 210 -9.50 -13.39 -3.01
C GLY A 210 -9.67 -12.56 -1.74
N ASN A 211 -8.67 -11.79 -1.36
CA ASN A 211 -8.74 -10.92 -0.18
C ASN A 211 -9.81 -9.82 -0.34
N THR A 212 -10.03 -9.30 -1.54
CA THR A 212 -10.98 -8.22 -1.78
C THR A 212 -12.42 -8.68 -1.54
N TRP A 213 -12.88 -9.70 -2.26
CA TRP A 213 -14.29 -10.10 -2.20
C TRP A 213 -14.62 -10.98 -0.99
N VAL A 214 -13.68 -11.82 -0.54
CA VAL A 214 -13.88 -12.67 0.65
C VAL A 214 -14.00 -11.79 1.90
N HIS A 215 -13.12 -10.81 2.09
CA HIS A 215 -13.21 -9.89 3.21
C HIS A 215 -14.49 -9.06 3.17
N TRP A 216 -14.91 -8.60 2.00
CA TRP A 216 -16.18 -7.88 1.86
C TRP A 216 -17.37 -8.74 2.33
N CYS A 217 -17.43 -10.01 1.92
CA CYS A 217 -18.47 -10.95 2.37
C CYS A 217 -18.38 -11.22 3.87
N LEU A 218 -17.18 -11.48 4.39
CA LEU A 218 -16.97 -11.79 5.81
C LEU A 218 -17.32 -10.62 6.71
N TRP A 219 -16.88 -9.43 6.40
CA TRP A 219 -17.19 -8.24 7.20
C TRP A 219 -18.67 -7.91 7.21
N ARG A 220 -19.37 -8.14 6.11
CA ARG A 220 -20.82 -8.03 6.08
C ARG A 220 -21.50 -9.01 7.04
N SER A 221 -21.02 -10.25 7.08
CA SER A 221 -21.53 -11.30 7.98
C SER A 221 -21.12 -11.06 9.44
N ALA A 222 -19.89 -10.65 9.69
CA ALA A 222 -19.36 -10.35 11.02
C ALA A 222 -20.04 -9.12 11.66
N ALA A 223 -20.35 -8.08 10.88
CA ALA A 223 -21.11 -6.92 11.34
C ALA A 223 -22.52 -7.32 11.84
N ILE A 224 -23.10 -8.39 11.29
CA ILE A 224 -24.38 -8.93 11.76
C ILE A 224 -24.18 -9.72 13.08
N SER A 225 -23.04 -10.36 13.27
CA SER A 225 -22.76 -11.17 14.47
C SER A 225 -22.35 -10.32 15.68
N SER A 226 -21.55 -9.26 15.47
CA SER A 226 -21.11 -8.38 16.57
C SER A 226 -22.24 -7.54 17.18
N THR A 227 -23.29 -7.24 16.42
CA THR A 227 -24.50 -6.57 16.93
C THR A 227 -25.39 -7.48 17.77
N ARG A 228 -25.16 -8.81 17.76
CA ARG A 228 -25.94 -9.76 18.59
C ARG A 228 -25.32 -10.04 19.96
N THR A 229 -24.09 -9.61 20.22
CA THR A 229 -23.38 -9.95 21.47
C THR A 229 -23.42 -8.80 22.51
N THR A 230 -24.12 -7.71 22.23
CA THR A 230 -24.32 -6.57 23.15
C THR A 230 -25.79 -6.43 23.57
N ARG A 231 -26.42 -7.53 23.95
CA ARG A 231 -27.68 -7.53 24.71
C ARG A 231 -27.59 -8.45 25.93
#